data_9614538680e3b18e06068442e62486fc
#
_entry.id   9614538680e3b18e06068442e62486fc
#
_cell.length_a   1.000
_cell.length_b   1.000
_cell.length_c   1.000
_cell.angle_alpha   90.00
_cell.angle_beta   90.00
_cell.angle_gamma   90.00
#
_symmetry.space_group_name_H-M   'P 1'
#
loop_
_entity.id
_entity.type
_entity.pdbx_description
1 polymer ?
#
loop_
_entity_poly.entity_id
_entity_poly.type
_entity_poly.pdbx_seq_one_letter_code
_entity_poly.pdbx_strand_id
1 'polypeptide(L)'
;NRPLADHQQTLAPSHTEVATFHQHCDDYAKQHGHTPDFSNAKVYDELAKIYMTDASKIAPRFDLLVIDESQDFNLEWVDALSQELKPNGRMYVLGDDNQKLYERDAFDLAGAVRMTCTDNFRSPQNVVHAINKLNLIDQPIVACSDHEGESPNFYTHDDQPGSHTAALNLCLQNLWAQGIDPSQVVLVTYRGLEKSKVMSLSHAGGKRISRPVRDADGNSTWTEGELKVETVNRFKGQSAPVVVFC
;
A
#
# COMPACT_ATOMS: atom_id res chain seq x y z
N ASN A 1 1.72 -5.50 0.84
CA ASN A 1 0.41 -5.05 1.31
C ASN A 1 -0.62 -6.16 1.11
N ARG A 2 -1.14 -6.78 2.21
CA ARG A 2 -2.04 -7.94 2.13
C ARG A 2 -3.34 -7.65 1.35
N PRO A 3 -4.07 -6.55 1.57
CA PRO A 3 -5.27 -6.25 0.79
C PRO A 3 -5.03 -6.14 -0.71
N LEU A 4 -3.87 -5.65 -1.13
CA LEU A 4 -3.49 -5.59 -2.54
C LEU A 4 -3.23 -7.00 -3.09
N ALA A 5 -2.48 -7.82 -2.36
CA ALA A 5 -2.20 -9.21 -2.77
C ALA A 5 -3.49 -10.03 -2.87
N ASP A 6 -4.39 -9.92 -1.88
CA ASP A 6 -5.69 -10.61 -1.91
C ASP A 6 -6.53 -10.19 -3.13
N HIS A 7 -6.53 -8.89 -3.46
CA HIS A 7 -7.22 -8.41 -4.68
C HIS A 7 -6.57 -8.93 -5.96
N GLN A 8 -5.24 -8.86 -6.06
CA GLN A 8 -4.50 -9.38 -7.23
C GLN A 8 -4.71 -10.88 -7.40
N GLN A 9 -4.77 -11.66 -6.32
CA GLN A 9 -5.06 -13.10 -6.38
C GLN A 9 -6.41 -13.40 -7.03
N THR A 10 -7.43 -12.56 -6.82
CA THR A 10 -8.75 -12.76 -7.46
C THR A 10 -8.72 -12.54 -8.97
N LEU A 11 -7.76 -11.76 -9.46
CA LEU A 11 -7.61 -11.45 -10.90
C LEU A 11 -6.56 -12.33 -11.59
N ALA A 12 -5.72 -13.01 -10.82
CA ALA A 12 -4.62 -13.80 -11.33
C ALA A 12 -5.11 -15.12 -11.96
N PRO A 13 -4.42 -15.64 -13.01
CA PRO A 13 -4.67 -16.96 -13.54
C PRO A 13 -4.56 -18.05 -12.48
N SER A 14 -5.28 -19.15 -12.62
CA SER A 14 -5.39 -20.23 -11.62
C SER A 14 -4.06 -20.90 -11.24
N HIS A 15 -3.03 -20.77 -12.07
CA HIS A 15 -1.68 -21.31 -11.84
C HIS A 15 -0.69 -20.25 -11.34
N THR A 16 -1.17 -19.07 -10.94
CA THR A 16 -0.35 -17.97 -10.41
C THR A 16 -0.51 -17.92 -8.89
N GLU A 17 0.61 -17.91 -8.19
CA GLU A 17 0.67 -17.66 -6.75
C GLU A 17 0.85 -16.15 -6.52
N VAL A 18 -0.02 -15.54 -5.76
CA VAL A 18 0.09 -14.13 -5.35
C VAL A 18 0.10 -14.05 -3.83
N ALA A 19 1.17 -13.53 -3.27
CA ALA A 19 1.33 -13.40 -1.83
C ALA A 19 2.14 -12.16 -1.47
N THR A 20 2.00 -11.67 -0.25
CA THR A 20 3.02 -10.76 0.28
C THR A 20 4.26 -11.55 0.65
N PHE A 21 5.46 -10.93 0.67
CA PHE A 21 6.69 -11.61 1.09
C PHE A 21 6.54 -12.32 2.43
N HIS A 22 5.97 -11.65 3.43
CA HIS A 22 5.79 -12.25 4.76
C HIS A 22 4.77 -13.40 4.78
N GLN A 23 3.73 -13.35 3.93
CA GLN A 23 2.81 -14.47 3.79
C GLN A 23 3.50 -15.68 3.16
N HIS A 24 4.31 -15.45 2.13
CA HIS A 24 5.12 -16.51 1.51
C HIS A 24 6.06 -17.14 2.53
N CYS A 25 6.72 -16.35 3.38
CA CYS A 25 7.57 -16.86 4.47
C CYS A 25 6.75 -17.65 5.53
N ASP A 26 5.54 -17.20 5.87
CA ASP A 26 4.65 -17.89 6.81
C ASP A 26 4.19 -19.24 6.26
N ASP A 27 3.77 -19.28 5.00
CA ASP A 27 3.34 -20.49 4.32
C ASP A 27 4.51 -21.51 4.24
N TYR A 28 5.71 -21.01 3.91
CA TYR A 28 6.93 -21.83 3.93
C TYR A 28 7.20 -22.42 5.32
N ALA A 29 7.20 -21.58 6.35
CA ALA A 29 7.47 -22.02 7.72
C ALA A 29 6.47 -23.07 8.20
N LYS A 30 5.17 -22.88 7.94
CA LYS A 30 4.11 -23.84 8.28
C LYS A 30 4.29 -25.18 7.56
N GLN A 31 4.63 -25.17 6.27
CA GLN A 31 4.90 -26.37 5.49
C GLN A 31 6.10 -27.17 6.05
N HIS A 32 7.03 -26.49 6.72
CA HIS A 32 8.22 -27.11 7.34
C HIS A 32 8.06 -27.35 8.86
N GLY A 33 6.83 -27.31 9.37
CA GLY A 33 6.50 -27.69 10.74
C GLY A 33 6.74 -26.60 11.80
N HIS A 34 6.98 -25.37 11.39
CA HIS A 34 7.05 -24.25 12.32
C HIS A 34 5.65 -23.75 12.68
N THR A 35 5.48 -23.33 13.93
CA THR A 35 4.22 -22.72 14.42
C THR A 35 4.50 -21.27 14.79
N PRO A 36 4.19 -20.28 13.92
CA PRO A 36 4.44 -18.87 14.19
C PRO A 36 3.60 -18.36 15.36
N ASP A 37 4.23 -17.60 16.25
CA ASP A 37 3.53 -16.90 17.33
C ASP A 37 3.28 -15.42 16.95
N PHE A 38 2.08 -15.12 16.46
CA PHE A 38 1.68 -13.79 16.05
C PHE A 38 1.45 -12.80 17.22
N SER A 39 1.57 -13.25 18.47
CA SER A 39 1.62 -12.33 19.63
C SER A 39 3.01 -11.69 19.78
N ASN A 40 4.05 -12.30 19.20
CA ASN A 40 5.41 -11.76 19.15
C ASN A 40 5.53 -10.68 18.08
N ALA A 41 5.91 -9.46 18.46
CA ALA A 41 6.11 -8.35 17.53
C ALA A 41 7.21 -8.62 16.47
N LYS A 42 8.12 -9.55 16.71
CA LYS A 42 9.22 -9.93 15.80
C LYS A 42 8.93 -11.15 14.93
N VAL A 43 7.71 -11.69 14.97
CA VAL A 43 7.35 -12.90 14.23
C VAL A 43 7.66 -12.80 12.73
N TYR A 44 7.42 -11.66 12.13
CA TYR A 44 7.67 -11.46 10.70
C TYR A 44 9.16 -11.47 10.35
N ASP A 45 10.02 -10.94 11.21
CA ASP A 45 11.48 -10.99 11.04
C ASP A 45 11.99 -12.44 11.21
N GLU A 46 11.42 -13.19 12.15
CA GLU A 46 11.75 -14.60 12.37
C GLU A 46 11.34 -15.47 11.18
N LEU A 47 10.13 -15.28 10.64
CA LEU A 47 9.64 -15.98 9.46
C LEU A 47 10.52 -15.70 8.23
N ALA A 48 10.85 -14.43 7.99
CA ALA A 48 11.75 -14.03 6.91
C ALA A 48 13.12 -14.69 7.07
N LYS A 49 13.67 -14.76 8.29
CA LYS A 49 14.95 -15.39 8.58
C LYS A 49 14.92 -16.90 8.32
N ILE A 50 13.85 -17.60 8.72
CA ILE A 50 13.67 -19.05 8.46
C ILE A 50 13.71 -19.28 6.95
N TYR A 51 12.88 -18.57 6.19
CA TYR A 51 12.79 -18.70 4.74
C TYR A 51 14.14 -18.43 4.06
N MET A 52 14.81 -17.30 4.36
CA MET A 52 16.09 -16.93 3.76
C MET A 52 17.21 -17.93 4.09
N THR A 53 17.20 -18.52 5.29
CA THR A 53 18.20 -19.52 5.68
C THR A 53 18.09 -20.79 4.82
N ASP A 54 16.89 -21.15 4.42
CA ASP A 54 16.61 -22.35 3.64
C ASP A 54 16.46 -22.10 2.14
N ALA A 55 16.47 -20.84 1.69
CA ALA A 55 16.20 -20.49 0.29
C ALA A 55 17.01 -21.29 -0.72
N SER A 56 18.31 -21.52 -0.46
CA SER A 56 19.19 -22.31 -1.35
C SER A 56 18.85 -23.82 -1.41
N LYS A 57 17.99 -24.31 -0.52
CA LYS A 57 17.53 -25.72 -0.48
C LYS A 57 16.18 -25.90 -1.15
N ILE A 58 15.49 -24.78 -1.46
CA ILE A 58 14.17 -24.79 -2.09
C ILE A 58 14.35 -25.15 -3.57
N ALA A 59 13.58 -26.12 -4.04
CA ALA A 59 13.63 -26.51 -5.45
C ALA A 59 13.03 -25.40 -6.34
N PRO A 60 13.71 -25.04 -7.45
CA PRO A 60 13.17 -24.06 -8.40
C PRO A 60 11.81 -24.49 -8.98
N ARG A 61 10.80 -23.64 -8.87
CA ARG A 61 9.43 -24.00 -9.26
C ARG A 61 8.74 -22.98 -10.17
N PHE A 62 9.21 -21.72 -10.18
CA PHE A 62 8.59 -20.66 -10.95
C PHE A 62 9.26 -20.45 -12.31
N ASP A 63 8.45 -20.26 -13.36
CA ASP A 63 8.91 -19.84 -14.69
C ASP A 63 9.00 -18.31 -14.78
N LEU A 64 8.22 -17.61 -13.94
CA LEU A 64 8.16 -16.16 -13.87
C LEU A 64 8.00 -15.73 -12.40
N LEU A 65 8.82 -14.79 -11.97
CA LEU A 65 8.71 -14.08 -10.68
C LEU A 65 8.47 -12.60 -10.97
N VAL A 66 7.42 -12.04 -10.40
CA VAL A 66 7.14 -10.60 -10.44
C VAL A 66 7.16 -10.07 -9.02
N ILE A 67 8.05 -9.11 -8.75
CA ILE A 67 8.13 -8.41 -7.48
C ILE A 67 7.59 -7.01 -7.71
N ASP A 68 6.44 -6.71 -7.12
CA ASP A 68 5.81 -5.41 -7.16
C ASP A 68 6.15 -4.59 -5.90
N GLU A 69 6.13 -3.26 -5.99
CA GLU A 69 6.49 -2.35 -4.88
C GLU A 69 7.90 -2.63 -4.32
N SER A 70 8.86 -2.89 -5.18
CA SER A 70 10.21 -3.35 -4.81
C SER A 70 10.98 -2.37 -3.91
N GLN A 71 10.62 -1.08 -3.91
CA GLN A 71 11.19 -0.08 -3.00
C GLN A 71 10.93 -0.40 -1.52
N ASP A 72 9.98 -1.30 -1.23
CA ASP A 72 9.68 -1.79 0.12
C ASP A 72 10.39 -3.13 0.44
N PHE A 73 11.20 -3.67 -0.50
CA PHE A 73 11.95 -4.90 -0.32
C PHE A 73 13.41 -4.64 0.10
N ASN A 74 14.00 -5.61 0.78
CA ASN A 74 15.45 -5.71 0.95
C ASN A 74 16.04 -6.57 -0.18
N LEU A 75 17.26 -6.30 -0.57
CA LEU A 75 17.95 -7.10 -1.59
C LEU A 75 18.00 -8.59 -1.22
N GLU A 76 18.28 -8.91 0.05
CA GLU A 76 18.31 -10.29 0.56
C GLU A 76 17.00 -11.05 0.34
N TRP A 77 15.86 -10.36 0.38
CA TRP A 77 14.56 -10.98 0.10
C TRP A 77 14.39 -11.31 -1.37
N VAL A 78 14.87 -10.40 -2.24
CA VAL A 78 14.85 -10.61 -3.70
C VAL A 78 15.76 -11.76 -4.06
N ASP A 79 16.96 -11.83 -3.48
CA ASP A 79 17.91 -12.91 -3.67
C ASP A 79 17.33 -14.27 -3.24
N ALA A 80 16.68 -14.31 -2.07
CA ALA A 80 16.04 -15.54 -1.57
C ALA A 80 14.91 -16.01 -2.51
N LEU A 81 14.02 -15.11 -2.94
CA LEU A 81 12.95 -15.42 -3.90
C LEU A 81 13.49 -15.87 -5.25
N SER A 82 14.61 -15.30 -5.69
CA SER A 82 15.23 -15.65 -6.99
C SER A 82 15.70 -17.11 -7.05
N GLN A 83 15.99 -17.73 -5.89
CA GLN A 83 16.36 -19.16 -5.82
C GLN A 83 15.21 -20.09 -6.25
N GLU A 84 13.95 -19.63 -6.16
CA GLU A 84 12.80 -20.40 -6.62
C GLU A 84 12.56 -20.31 -8.13
N LEU A 85 13.32 -19.49 -8.85
CA LEU A 85 13.24 -19.42 -10.32
C LEU A 85 13.92 -20.63 -10.96
N LYS A 86 13.25 -21.22 -11.95
CA LYS A 86 13.86 -22.24 -12.83
C LYS A 86 15.03 -21.64 -13.64
N PRO A 87 15.96 -22.48 -14.15
CA PRO A 87 17.16 -21.99 -14.85
C PRO A 87 16.91 -21.02 -16.03
N ASN A 88 15.73 -21.10 -16.67
CA ASN A 88 15.32 -20.18 -17.76
C ASN A 88 14.17 -19.26 -17.32
N GLY A 89 13.89 -19.18 -16.03
CA GLY A 89 12.85 -18.33 -15.49
C GLY A 89 13.17 -16.85 -15.69
N ARG A 90 12.14 -16.02 -15.70
CA ARG A 90 12.24 -14.56 -15.83
C ARG A 90 11.86 -13.89 -14.55
N MET A 91 12.54 -12.79 -14.23
CA MET A 91 12.20 -11.94 -13.09
C MET A 91 11.89 -10.52 -13.57
N TYR A 92 10.79 -9.97 -13.11
CA TYR A 92 10.44 -8.57 -13.24
C TYR A 92 10.37 -7.94 -11.85
N VAL A 93 11.06 -6.83 -11.69
CA VAL A 93 11.08 -6.06 -10.45
C VAL A 93 10.53 -4.67 -10.74
N LEU A 94 9.36 -4.38 -10.18
CA LEU A 94 8.63 -3.15 -10.39
C LEU A 94 8.69 -2.31 -9.13
N GLY A 95 9.03 -1.05 -9.26
CA GLY A 95 9.15 -0.15 -8.12
C GLY A 95 8.96 1.31 -8.48
N ASP A 96 8.64 2.11 -7.49
CA ASP A 96 8.54 3.56 -7.59
C ASP A 96 9.28 4.19 -6.39
N ASP A 97 10.43 4.76 -6.66
CA ASP A 97 11.29 5.36 -5.63
C ASP A 97 10.62 6.57 -4.94
N ASN A 98 9.64 7.22 -5.59
CA ASN A 98 8.87 8.31 -4.99
C ASN A 98 7.81 7.83 -3.99
N GLN A 99 7.52 6.52 -3.94
CA GLN A 99 6.52 5.92 -3.06
C GLN A 99 7.14 5.11 -1.90
N LYS A 100 8.38 5.39 -1.54
CA LYS A 100 9.03 4.74 -0.39
C LYS A 100 8.31 5.06 0.92
N LEU A 101 7.88 4.02 1.63
CA LEU A 101 7.33 4.13 2.98
C LEU A 101 8.37 3.80 4.06
N TYR A 102 9.44 3.11 3.70
CA TYR A 102 10.52 2.69 4.59
C TYR A 102 11.85 3.19 4.05
N GLU A 103 12.73 3.62 4.95
CA GLU A 103 14.12 3.91 4.59
C GLU A 103 14.84 2.59 4.34
N ARG A 104 14.98 2.23 3.08
CA ARG A 104 15.73 1.07 2.61
C ARG A 104 16.68 1.51 1.52
N ASP A 105 17.84 0.89 1.46
CA ASP A 105 18.78 1.13 0.39
C ASP A 105 18.20 0.68 -0.95
N ALA A 106 18.32 1.55 -1.96
CA ALA A 106 18.02 1.16 -3.32
C ALA A 106 19.02 0.08 -3.74
N PHE A 107 18.51 -1.01 -4.30
CA PHE A 107 19.36 -2.06 -4.81
C PHE A 107 19.35 -2.08 -6.34
N ASP A 108 20.50 -2.48 -6.90
CA ASP A 108 20.65 -2.68 -8.33
C ASP A 108 20.88 -4.18 -8.60
N LEU A 109 20.11 -4.72 -9.54
CA LEU A 109 20.23 -6.12 -9.92
C LEU A 109 21.25 -6.26 -11.03
N ALA A 110 22.37 -6.89 -10.76
CA ALA A 110 23.42 -7.11 -11.73
C ALA A 110 22.88 -7.84 -12.98
N GLY A 111 23.12 -7.25 -14.16
CA GLY A 111 22.67 -7.81 -15.43
C GLY A 111 21.20 -7.56 -15.79
N ALA A 112 20.45 -6.86 -14.95
CA ALA A 112 19.07 -6.48 -15.27
C ALA A 112 19.04 -5.31 -16.27
N VAL A 113 18.01 -5.33 -17.14
CA VAL A 113 17.70 -4.18 -18.00
C VAL A 113 16.76 -3.25 -17.23
N ARG A 114 17.25 -2.04 -16.94
CA ARG A 114 16.42 -1.02 -16.28
C ARG A 114 15.62 -0.24 -17.32
N MET A 115 14.32 -0.13 -17.06
CA MET A 115 13.40 0.71 -17.83
C MET A 115 12.74 1.70 -16.88
N THR A 116 12.78 2.98 -17.25
CA THR A 116 12.08 4.05 -16.51
C THR A 116 10.86 4.47 -17.31
N CYS A 117 9.70 4.52 -16.64
CA CYS A 117 8.45 5.01 -17.21
C CYS A 117 7.98 6.22 -16.40
N THR A 118 7.75 7.33 -17.10
CA THR A 118 7.20 8.56 -16.51
C THR A 118 5.71 8.74 -16.81
N ASP A 119 5.14 7.86 -17.62
CA ASP A 119 3.76 7.94 -18.07
C ASP A 119 2.80 7.43 -16.99
N ASN A 120 1.89 8.28 -16.55
CA ASN A 120 0.89 7.94 -15.55
C ASN A 120 -0.50 7.83 -16.20
N PHE A 121 -0.96 6.60 -16.34
CA PHE A 121 -2.28 6.27 -16.89
C PHE A 121 -3.35 6.08 -15.81
N ARG A 122 -2.95 6.03 -14.54
CA ARG A 122 -3.83 5.68 -13.42
C ARG A 122 -4.48 6.90 -12.77
N SER A 123 -3.68 7.93 -12.53
CA SER A 123 -4.15 9.12 -11.81
C SER A 123 -4.85 10.09 -12.75
N PRO A 124 -5.91 10.78 -12.29
CA PRO A 124 -6.52 11.88 -13.05
C PRO A 124 -5.48 12.95 -13.44
N GLN A 125 -5.63 13.54 -14.61
CA GLN A 125 -4.66 14.52 -15.16
C GLN A 125 -4.42 15.68 -14.20
N ASN A 126 -5.48 16.24 -13.60
CA ASN A 126 -5.37 17.37 -12.67
C ASN A 126 -4.62 17.02 -11.37
N VAL A 127 -4.67 15.75 -10.93
CA VAL A 127 -3.84 15.28 -9.81
C VAL A 127 -2.37 15.23 -10.21
N VAL A 128 -2.05 14.71 -11.40
CA VAL A 128 -0.68 14.67 -11.93
C VAL A 128 -0.12 16.08 -12.11
N HIS A 129 -0.90 16.99 -12.67
CA HIS A 129 -0.52 18.39 -12.84
C HIS A 129 -0.24 19.07 -11.49
N ALA A 130 -1.05 18.77 -10.46
CA ALA A 130 -0.82 19.30 -9.11
C ALA A 130 0.48 18.76 -8.50
N ILE A 131 0.77 17.46 -8.63
CA ILE A 131 2.02 16.82 -8.16
C ILE A 131 3.23 17.50 -8.80
N ASN A 132 3.22 17.68 -10.13
CA ASN A 132 4.31 18.31 -10.87
C ASN A 132 4.46 19.79 -10.48
N LYS A 133 3.35 20.54 -10.37
CA LYS A 133 3.35 21.97 -10.03
C LYS A 133 3.87 22.23 -8.61
N LEU A 134 3.61 21.32 -7.68
CA LEU A 134 4.07 21.42 -6.30
C LEU A 134 5.49 20.87 -6.12
N ASN A 135 6.13 20.36 -7.18
CA ASN A 135 7.45 19.73 -7.14
C ASN A 135 7.56 18.64 -6.05
N LEU A 136 6.54 17.78 -5.97
CA LEU A 136 6.50 16.72 -4.96
C LEU A 136 7.41 15.53 -5.30
N ILE A 137 7.93 15.48 -6.53
CA ILE A 137 8.79 14.42 -7.07
C ILE A 137 9.92 15.04 -7.89
N ASP A 138 11.06 14.35 -7.95
CA ASP A 138 12.26 14.87 -8.61
C ASP A 138 12.14 14.96 -10.13
N GLN A 139 11.44 14.01 -10.75
CA GLN A 139 11.21 13.97 -12.19
C GLN A 139 9.72 14.12 -12.49
N PRO A 140 9.32 15.12 -13.29
CA PRO A 140 7.93 15.28 -13.68
C PRO A 140 7.38 14.04 -14.36
N ILE A 141 6.15 13.68 -14.03
CA ILE A 141 5.39 12.59 -14.65
C ILE A 141 4.46 13.12 -15.72
N VAL A 142 4.20 12.29 -16.73
CA VAL A 142 3.32 12.63 -17.85
C VAL A 142 1.91 12.15 -17.56
N ALA A 143 0.93 13.05 -17.63
CA ALA A 143 -0.47 12.69 -17.44
C ALA A 143 -0.99 12.01 -18.72
N CYS A 144 -1.17 10.70 -18.68
CA CYS A 144 -1.64 9.89 -19.82
C CYS A 144 -3.02 9.26 -19.60
N SER A 145 -3.69 9.57 -18.47
CA SER A 145 -5.06 9.11 -18.22
C SER A 145 -6.04 9.88 -19.10
N ASP A 146 -7.07 9.22 -19.61
CA ASP A 146 -8.19 9.88 -20.31
C ASP A 146 -9.10 10.66 -19.36
N HIS A 147 -8.96 10.45 -18.04
CA HIS A 147 -9.77 11.08 -17.02
C HIS A 147 -9.09 12.35 -16.52
N GLU A 148 -9.75 13.51 -16.75
CA GLU A 148 -9.24 14.80 -16.31
C GLU A 148 -9.25 14.91 -14.76
N GLY A 149 -10.34 14.51 -14.13
CA GLY A 149 -10.58 14.63 -12.69
C GLY A 149 -10.71 16.08 -12.23
N GLU A 150 -10.93 16.27 -10.93
CA GLU A 150 -10.95 17.58 -10.33
C GLU A 150 -9.57 17.98 -9.79
N SER A 151 -9.31 19.29 -9.76
CA SER A 151 -8.10 19.81 -9.12
C SER A 151 -8.15 19.57 -7.61
N PRO A 152 -7.03 19.15 -6.99
CA PRO A 152 -6.99 19.00 -5.54
C PRO A 152 -7.31 20.28 -4.80
N ASN A 153 -8.16 20.20 -3.79
CA ASN A 153 -8.52 21.30 -2.90
C ASN A 153 -7.70 21.23 -1.62
N PHE A 154 -7.24 22.38 -1.13
CA PHE A 154 -6.43 22.48 0.09
C PHE A 154 -7.21 23.17 1.20
N TYR A 155 -7.27 22.53 2.38
CA TYR A 155 -7.89 23.07 3.57
C TYR A 155 -6.80 23.28 4.63
N THR A 156 -6.65 24.54 5.08
CA THR A 156 -5.64 24.88 6.06
C THR A 156 -6.20 24.87 7.48
N HIS A 157 -5.39 24.53 8.43
CA HIS A 157 -5.67 24.63 9.86
C HIS A 157 -4.44 25.14 10.62
N ASP A 158 -4.64 25.68 11.78
CA ASP A 158 -3.60 26.09 12.72
C ASP A 158 -3.42 25.05 13.85
N ASP A 159 -2.55 25.36 14.82
CA ASP A 159 -2.29 24.48 15.95
C ASP A 159 -3.33 24.63 17.09
N GLN A 160 -4.39 25.43 16.91
CA GLN A 160 -5.43 25.57 17.92
C GLN A 160 -6.22 24.26 18.09
N PRO A 161 -6.63 23.94 19.34
CA PRO A 161 -7.45 22.76 19.58
C PRO A 161 -8.73 22.78 18.75
N GLY A 162 -8.97 21.71 18.00
CA GLY A 162 -10.15 21.54 17.15
C GLY A 162 -10.05 22.13 15.74
N SER A 163 -9.04 22.97 15.42
CA SER A 163 -8.87 23.59 14.11
C SER A 163 -8.77 22.56 12.99
N HIS A 164 -7.95 21.50 13.17
CA HIS A 164 -7.86 20.38 12.24
C HIS A 164 -9.22 19.70 11.98
N THR A 165 -9.97 19.43 13.07
CA THR A 165 -11.29 18.79 12.97
C THR A 165 -12.30 19.70 12.26
N ALA A 166 -12.22 21.00 12.50
CA ALA A 166 -13.07 21.97 11.82
C ALA A 166 -12.78 22.03 10.31
N ALA A 167 -11.51 22.07 9.91
CA ALA A 167 -11.09 22.02 8.52
C ALA A 167 -11.54 20.73 7.82
N LEU A 168 -11.36 19.58 8.49
CA LEU A 168 -11.85 18.28 7.99
C LEU A 168 -13.37 18.27 7.81
N ASN A 169 -14.13 18.75 8.80
CA ASN A 169 -15.58 18.82 8.70
C ASN A 169 -16.04 19.74 7.57
N LEU A 170 -15.38 20.88 7.37
CA LEU A 170 -15.68 21.79 6.25
C LEU A 170 -15.42 21.09 4.90
N CYS A 171 -14.29 20.42 4.74
CA CYS A 171 -13.97 19.62 3.56
C CYS A 171 -15.09 18.62 3.26
N LEU A 172 -15.46 17.80 4.25
CA LEU A 172 -16.48 16.77 4.08
C LEU A 172 -17.87 17.34 3.79
N GLN A 173 -18.26 18.43 4.46
CA GLN A 173 -19.53 19.10 4.19
C GLN A 173 -19.60 19.63 2.75
N ASN A 174 -18.50 20.15 2.22
CA ASN A 174 -18.43 20.57 0.82
C ASN A 174 -18.61 19.38 -0.15
N LEU A 175 -18.05 18.20 0.16
CA LEU A 175 -18.24 16.99 -0.62
C LEU A 175 -19.71 16.52 -0.57
N TRP A 176 -20.33 16.55 0.61
CA TRP A 176 -21.75 16.19 0.75
C TRP A 176 -22.66 17.16 0.02
N ALA A 177 -22.34 18.45 0.00
CA ALA A 177 -23.09 19.47 -0.74
C ALA A 177 -23.01 19.27 -2.27
N GLN A 178 -21.97 18.64 -2.76
CA GLN A 178 -21.80 18.23 -4.17
C GLN A 178 -22.50 16.90 -4.50
N GLY A 179 -23.14 16.25 -3.52
CA GLY A 179 -23.84 15.00 -3.71
C GLY A 179 -22.93 13.75 -3.69
N ILE A 180 -21.69 13.88 -3.23
CA ILE A 180 -20.76 12.74 -3.11
C ILE A 180 -21.22 11.87 -1.94
N ASP A 181 -21.36 10.57 -2.20
CA ASP A 181 -21.74 9.59 -1.18
C ASP A 181 -20.55 9.29 -0.25
N PRO A 182 -20.75 9.18 1.07
CA PRO A 182 -19.68 8.85 2.02
C PRO A 182 -18.92 7.55 1.69
N SER A 183 -19.58 6.57 1.07
CA SER A 183 -18.93 5.32 0.66
C SER A 183 -17.90 5.49 -0.47
N GLN A 184 -17.94 6.61 -1.19
CA GLN A 184 -16.98 6.97 -2.23
C GLN A 184 -15.74 7.69 -1.67
N VAL A 185 -15.77 8.07 -0.38
CA VAL A 185 -14.73 8.87 0.26
C VAL A 185 -13.89 8.00 1.20
N VAL A 186 -12.58 8.13 1.10
CA VAL A 186 -11.63 7.54 2.06
C VAL A 186 -10.80 8.64 2.69
N LEU A 187 -10.80 8.69 4.01
CA LEU A 187 -9.87 9.53 4.77
C LEU A 187 -8.55 8.79 4.88
N VAL A 188 -7.46 9.40 4.47
CA VAL A 188 -6.12 8.81 4.55
C VAL A 188 -5.27 9.64 5.50
N THR A 189 -4.71 8.98 6.52
CA THR A 189 -3.87 9.66 7.51
C THR A 189 -2.43 9.16 7.48
N TYR A 190 -1.50 10.11 7.62
CA TYR A 190 -0.06 9.83 7.64
C TYR A 190 0.42 9.26 9.00
N ARG A 191 -0.19 9.68 10.11
CA ARG A 191 0.35 9.43 11.48
C ARG A 191 0.08 8.03 12.05
N GLY A 192 -0.44 7.10 11.27
CA GLY A 192 -0.76 5.75 11.72
C GLY A 192 -2.01 5.69 12.63
N LEU A 193 -2.32 4.48 13.11
CA LEU A 193 -3.58 4.20 13.83
C LEU A 193 -3.63 4.90 15.21
N GLU A 194 -2.52 4.95 15.92
CA GLU A 194 -2.48 5.40 17.31
C GLU A 194 -2.29 6.91 17.46
N LYS A 195 -1.54 7.54 16.55
CA LYS A 195 -1.13 8.95 16.65
C LYS A 195 -1.96 9.91 15.81
N SER A 196 -2.85 9.39 15.00
CA SER A 196 -3.69 10.21 14.14
C SER A 196 -4.87 10.80 14.88
N LYS A 197 -5.05 12.12 14.76
CA LYS A 197 -6.22 12.81 15.34
C LYS A 197 -7.52 12.28 14.71
N VAL A 198 -7.53 11.96 13.42
CA VAL A 198 -8.71 11.44 12.72
C VAL A 198 -9.10 10.06 13.22
N MET A 199 -8.11 9.23 13.53
CA MET A 199 -8.34 7.89 14.08
C MET A 199 -9.02 7.92 15.47
N SER A 200 -8.93 9.00 16.21
CA SER A 200 -9.60 9.15 17.51
C SER A 200 -11.04 9.68 17.42
N LEU A 201 -11.44 10.22 16.25
CA LEU A 201 -12.77 10.79 16.08
C LEU A 201 -13.83 9.70 15.92
N SER A 202 -14.97 9.80 16.54
CA SER A 202 -16.12 8.92 16.30
C SER A 202 -16.88 9.30 15.02
N HIS A 203 -16.91 10.58 14.70
CA HIS A 203 -17.61 11.15 13.53
C HIS A 203 -16.76 12.23 12.87
N ALA A 204 -16.94 12.38 11.54
CA ALA A 204 -16.43 13.51 10.78
C ALA A 204 -17.43 13.86 9.67
N GLY A 205 -17.63 15.16 9.40
CA GLY A 205 -18.65 15.62 8.44
C GLY A 205 -20.07 15.15 8.74
N GLY A 206 -20.38 14.85 10.01
CA GLY A 206 -21.69 14.30 10.43
C GLY A 206 -21.86 12.79 10.17
N LYS A 207 -20.81 12.10 9.70
CA LYS A 207 -20.83 10.66 9.39
C LYS A 207 -20.01 9.87 10.40
N ARG A 208 -20.48 8.66 10.76
CA ARG A 208 -19.75 7.73 11.64
C ARG A 208 -18.53 7.18 10.92
N ILE A 209 -17.37 7.21 11.59
CA ILE A 209 -16.10 6.72 11.05
C ILE A 209 -16.01 5.21 11.21
N SER A 210 -15.69 4.52 10.11
CA SER A 210 -15.31 3.12 10.05
C SER A 210 -13.80 2.98 10.05
N ARG A 211 -13.26 2.16 10.98
CA ARG A 211 -11.82 1.95 11.17
C ARG A 211 -11.42 0.52 10.94
N PRO A 212 -10.19 0.30 10.47
CA PRO A 212 -9.64 -1.04 10.42
C PRO A 212 -9.36 -1.53 11.86
N VAL A 213 -9.81 -2.73 12.14
CA VAL A 213 -9.54 -3.46 13.38
C VAL A 213 -9.09 -4.88 13.04
N ARG A 214 -8.46 -5.56 13.99
CA ARG A 214 -8.18 -6.99 13.86
C ARG A 214 -9.23 -7.77 14.63
N ASP A 215 -9.77 -8.81 14.04
CA ASP A 215 -10.62 -9.78 14.73
C ASP A 215 -9.79 -10.71 15.63
N ALA A 216 -10.45 -11.64 16.32
CA ALA A 216 -9.80 -12.60 17.21
C ALA A 216 -8.82 -13.55 16.47
N ASP A 217 -9.01 -13.74 15.19
CA ASP A 217 -8.18 -14.60 14.32
C ASP A 217 -7.06 -13.81 13.64
N GLY A 218 -6.93 -12.50 13.95
CA GLY A 218 -5.91 -11.60 13.38
C GLY A 218 -6.23 -11.08 11.97
N ASN A 219 -7.42 -11.36 11.43
CA ASN A 219 -7.82 -10.83 10.13
C ASN A 219 -8.21 -9.37 10.23
N SER A 220 -7.95 -8.62 9.17
CA SER A 220 -8.39 -7.23 9.07
C SER A 220 -9.89 -7.16 8.81
N THR A 221 -10.61 -6.51 9.70
CA THR A 221 -12.03 -6.20 9.57
C THR A 221 -12.25 -4.70 9.82
N TRP A 222 -13.50 -4.25 9.74
CA TRP A 222 -13.86 -2.84 9.88
C TRP A 222 -14.89 -2.64 10.99
N THR A 223 -14.74 -1.55 11.73
CA THR A 223 -15.81 -1.13 12.62
C THR A 223 -16.99 -0.62 11.81
N GLU A 224 -18.18 -0.66 12.39
CA GLU A 224 -19.38 -0.13 11.79
C GLU A 224 -19.29 1.39 11.57
N GLY A 225 -19.57 1.88 10.36
CA GLY A 225 -19.54 3.29 9.99
C GLY A 225 -19.69 3.50 8.48
N GLU A 226 -19.99 4.73 8.09
CA GLU A 226 -20.25 5.12 6.70
C GLU A 226 -18.99 5.66 6.01
N LEU A 227 -18.08 6.28 6.78
CA LEU A 227 -16.90 6.98 6.27
C LEU A 227 -15.62 6.21 6.66
N LYS A 228 -14.94 5.65 5.69
CA LYS A 228 -13.72 4.86 5.92
C LYS A 228 -12.52 5.74 6.22
N VAL A 229 -11.71 5.32 7.18
CA VAL A 229 -10.39 5.91 7.45
C VAL A 229 -9.30 4.86 7.34
N GLU A 230 -8.23 5.20 6.64
CA GLU A 230 -7.05 4.35 6.43
C GLU A 230 -5.76 5.09 6.78
N THR A 231 -4.70 4.34 7.01
CA THR A 231 -3.35 4.90 7.03
C THR A 231 -2.74 4.84 5.63
N VAL A 232 -1.76 5.72 5.33
CA VAL A 232 -1.00 5.69 4.07
C VAL A 232 -0.47 4.28 3.78
N ASN A 233 0.13 3.62 4.78
CA ASN A 233 0.70 2.28 4.61
C ASN A 233 -0.32 1.22 4.18
N ARG A 234 -1.57 1.34 4.65
CA ARG A 234 -2.63 0.39 4.30
C ARG A 234 -3.31 0.75 3.00
N PHE A 235 -3.43 2.06 2.71
CA PHE A 235 -4.05 2.56 1.50
C PHE A 235 -3.15 2.48 0.27
N LYS A 236 -1.81 2.39 0.46
CA LYS A 236 -0.86 2.22 -0.64
C LYS A 236 -1.29 1.07 -1.58
N GLY A 237 -1.27 1.33 -2.88
CA GLY A 237 -1.72 0.39 -3.92
C GLY A 237 -3.24 0.32 -4.12
N GLN A 238 -4.02 1.01 -3.28
CA GLN A 238 -5.49 1.10 -3.44
C GLN A 238 -5.88 2.41 -4.14
N SER A 239 -7.16 2.52 -4.47
CA SER A 239 -7.76 3.74 -5.03
C SER A 239 -9.16 3.94 -4.47
N ALA A 240 -9.62 5.20 -4.48
CA ALA A 240 -10.99 5.57 -4.16
C ALA A 240 -11.43 6.72 -5.06
N PRO A 241 -12.73 6.89 -5.33
CA PRO A 241 -13.23 8.01 -6.12
C PRO A 241 -12.84 9.36 -5.52
N VAL A 242 -12.85 9.49 -4.20
CA VAL A 242 -12.40 10.68 -3.48
C VAL A 242 -11.49 10.30 -2.33
N VAL A 243 -10.32 10.91 -2.27
CA VAL A 243 -9.36 10.75 -1.18
C VAL A 243 -9.19 12.07 -0.44
N VAL A 244 -9.43 12.06 0.86
CA VAL A 244 -9.15 13.20 1.75
C VAL A 244 -7.92 12.84 2.59
N PHE A 245 -6.81 13.48 2.29
CA PHE A 245 -5.55 13.29 3.02
C PHE A 245 -5.50 14.23 4.23
N CYS A 246 -5.23 13.70 5.45
CA CYS A 246 -5.31 14.45 6.70
C CYS A 246 -4.38 13.90 7.81
#